data_0034c9f9bd3fd4fee541fd442ca68ae1
#
_entry.id   0034c9f9bd3fd4fee541fd442ca68ae1
#
_cell.length_a   1.000
_cell.length_b   1.000
_cell.length_c   1.000
_cell.angle_alpha   90.00
_cell.angle_beta   90.00
_cell.angle_gamma   90.00
#
_symmetry.space_group_name_H-M   'P 1'
#
loop_
_entity.id
_entity.type
_entity.pdbx_description
1 polymer ?
#
loop_
_entity_poly.entity_id
_entity_poly.type
_entity_poly.pdbx_seq_one_letter_code
_entity_poly.pdbx_strand_id
1 'polypeptide(L)'
;MNTAHPRLLNGLSELAPDIDGFVLDLWGVMHDGVQPYPGAIDCLEQIQKAGKRAVFLSNAPRRVQAVIDHLTHLGVPRELYHDVLSSGEAAWRAIRDQSDEFVRSLGRECLHIGPDRDLTMLEGGLINRRTTAEGASFAMITGAHSADSVVADYQSILDDMKKSGLPAICANPDL
;
A
#
# COMPACT_ATOMS: atom_id res chain seq x y z
N MET A 1 20.01 -14.08 25.58
CA MET A 1 19.03 -13.90 24.49
C MET A 1 18.93 -15.22 23.74
N ASN A 2 17.74 -15.80 23.72
CA ASN A 2 17.53 -17.13 23.09
C ASN A 2 17.54 -16.92 21.58
N THR A 3 18.62 -17.30 20.89
CA THR A 3 18.75 -17.27 19.44
C THR A 3 18.03 -18.48 18.84
N ALA A 4 16.71 -18.53 19.01
CA ALA A 4 15.92 -19.51 18.30
C ALA A 4 15.98 -19.15 16.80
N HIS A 5 16.65 -19.98 16.01
CA HIS A 5 16.62 -19.85 14.56
C HIS A 5 15.17 -19.98 14.07
N PRO A 6 14.74 -19.21 13.05
CA PRO A 6 13.41 -19.35 12.48
C PRO A 6 13.22 -20.79 11.98
N ARG A 7 12.05 -21.36 12.28
CA ARG A 7 11.66 -22.69 11.81
C ARG A 7 11.40 -22.63 10.31
N LEU A 8 12.06 -23.49 9.55
CA LEU A 8 11.73 -23.70 8.15
C LEU A 8 10.51 -24.61 8.04
N LEU A 9 9.54 -24.21 7.25
CA LEU A 9 8.31 -24.95 7.01
C LEU A 9 8.32 -25.54 5.59
N ASN A 10 7.72 -26.71 5.41
CA ASN A 10 7.48 -27.27 4.09
C ASN A 10 6.19 -26.72 3.45
N GLY A 11 5.35 -26.04 4.23
CA GLY A 11 4.14 -25.39 3.78
C GLY A 11 3.33 -24.80 4.93
N LEU A 12 2.37 -23.95 4.61
CA LEU A 12 1.48 -23.31 5.60
C LEU A 12 0.58 -24.29 6.34
N SER A 13 0.37 -25.50 5.79
CA SER A 13 -0.38 -26.58 6.44
C SER A 13 0.16 -26.97 7.80
N GLU A 14 1.47 -26.76 8.03
CA GLU A 14 2.09 -27.03 9.34
C GLU A 14 1.68 -26.02 10.42
N LEU A 15 1.24 -24.84 10.05
CA LEU A 15 0.79 -23.78 10.95
C LEU A 15 -0.74 -23.71 11.07
N ALA A 16 -1.45 -24.11 10.02
CA ALA A 16 -2.90 -23.95 9.93
C ALA A 16 -3.71 -24.48 11.13
N PRO A 17 -3.32 -25.60 11.81
CA PRO A 17 -4.05 -26.05 12.99
C PRO A 17 -4.05 -25.06 14.15
N ASP A 18 -2.99 -24.26 14.28
CA ASP A 18 -2.72 -23.42 15.45
C ASP A 18 -3.14 -21.95 15.27
N ILE A 19 -3.65 -21.58 14.07
CA ILE A 19 -4.00 -20.19 13.72
C ILE A 19 -5.40 -20.09 13.12
N ASP A 20 -6.07 -18.95 13.32
CA ASP A 20 -7.42 -18.71 12.83
C ASP A 20 -7.47 -18.05 11.44
N GLY A 21 -6.39 -17.41 11.02
CA GLY A 21 -6.31 -16.74 9.74
C GLY A 21 -4.90 -16.26 9.38
N PHE A 22 -4.77 -15.77 8.17
CA PHE A 22 -3.52 -15.34 7.58
C PHE A 22 -3.59 -13.86 7.19
N VAL A 23 -2.56 -13.12 7.53
CA VAL A 23 -2.28 -11.80 6.97
C VAL A 23 -1.13 -12.00 5.97
N LEU A 24 -1.39 -11.75 4.70
CA LEU A 24 -0.48 -12.03 3.60
C LEU A 24 -0.12 -10.73 2.90
N ASP A 25 1.15 -10.59 2.53
CA ASP A 25 1.58 -9.55 1.61
C ASP A 25 1.19 -9.91 0.17
N LEU A 26 1.25 -8.93 -0.73
CA LEU A 26 0.90 -9.09 -2.14
C LEU A 26 2.14 -9.22 -3.02
N TRP A 27 2.95 -8.16 -3.09
CA TRP A 27 4.14 -8.14 -3.94
C TRP A 27 5.23 -9.08 -3.41
N GLY A 28 5.75 -9.94 -4.27
CA GLY A 28 6.77 -10.92 -3.86
C GLY A 28 6.25 -12.13 -3.08
N VAL A 29 4.95 -12.16 -2.71
CA VAL A 29 4.30 -13.26 -2.00
C VAL A 29 3.19 -13.87 -2.84
N MET A 30 2.23 -13.05 -3.31
CA MET A 30 1.11 -13.53 -4.11
C MET A 30 1.37 -13.39 -5.61
N HIS A 31 2.07 -12.33 -6.03
CA HIS A 31 2.34 -12.03 -7.43
C HIS A 31 3.64 -11.24 -7.61
N ASP A 32 4.13 -11.20 -8.84
CA ASP A 32 5.28 -10.42 -9.29
C ASP A 32 4.89 -9.08 -9.94
N GLY A 33 3.62 -8.72 -9.90
CA GLY A 33 3.04 -7.53 -10.54
C GLY A 33 2.48 -7.79 -11.94
N VAL A 34 2.80 -8.93 -12.54
CA VAL A 34 2.34 -9.33 -13.89
C VAL A 34 1.46 -10.57 -13.82
N GLN A 35 1.79 -11.51 -12.94
CA GLN A 35 1.07 -12.76 -12.75
C GLN A 35 1.19 -13.27 -11.31
N PRO A 36 0.24 -14.08 -10.83
CA PRO A 36 0.36 -14.76 -9.55
C PRO A 36 1.52 -15.76 -9.57
N TYR A 37 2.18 -15.93 -8.43
CA TYR A 37 3.17 -17.00 -8.30
C TYR A 37 2.52 -18.38 -8.41
N PRO A 38 3.23 -19.37 -8.96
CA PRO A 38 2.76 -20.76 -8.99
C PRO A 38 2.33 -21.24 -7.60
N GLY A 39 1.11 -21.75 -7.47
CA GLY A 39 0.56 -22.26 -6.22
C GLY A 39 -0.02 -21.19 -5.27
N ALA A 40 0.08 -19.89 -5.57
CA ALA A 40 -0.46 -18.84 -4.71
C ALA A 40 -2.00 -18.91 -4.61
N ILE A 41 -2.68 -19.12 -5.74
CA ILE A 41 -4.14 -19.27 -5.78
C ILE A 41 -4.55 -20.58 -5.10
N ASP A 42 -3.88 -21.71 -5.39
CA ASP A 42 -4.12 -22.98 -4.71
C ASP A 42 -3.97 -22.87 -3.19
N CYS A 43 -2.98 -22.09 -2.73
CA CYS A 43 -2.77 -21.84 -1.31
C CYS A 43 -3.98 -21.12 -0.69
N LEU A 44 -4.52 -20.09 -1.33
CA LEU A 44 -5.74 -19.40 -0.87
C LEU A 44 -6.94 -20.34 -0.83
N GLU A 45 -7.11 -21.17 -1.85
CA GLU A 45 -8.17 -22.18 -1.87
C GLU A 45 -8.05 -23.17 -0.69
N GLN A 46 -6.83 -23.62 -0.37
CA GLN A 46 -6.61 -24.51 0.77
C GLN A 46 -6.87 -23.82 2.11
N ILE A 47 -6.49 -22.54 2.24
CA ILE A 47 -6.84 -21.73 3.42
C ILE A 47 -8.36 -21.66 3.58
N GLN A 48 -9.09 -21.39 2.51
CA GLN A 48 -10.56 -21.33 2.52
C GLN A 48 -11.19 -22.68 2.84
N LYS A 49 -10.72 -23.78 2.20
CA LYS A 49 -11.18 -25.17 2.48
C LYS A 49 -10.95 -25.58 3.93
N ALA A 50 -9.89 -25.08 4.56
CA ALA A 50 -9.62 -25.27 5.99
C ALA A 50 -10.50 -24.41 6.91
N GLY A 51 -11.44 -23.62 6.37
CA GLY A 51 -12.29 -22.71 7.14
C GLY A 51 -11.53 -21.52 7.74
N LYS A 52 -10.34 -21.23 7.25
CA LYS A 52 -9.50 -20.12 7.71
C LYS A 52 -9.72 -18.87 6.90
N ARG A 53 -9.34 -17.72 7.48
CA ARG A 53 -9.46 -16.42 6.82
C ARG A 53 -8.12 -15.99 6.22
N ALA A 54 -8.17 -15.39 5.04
CA ALA A 54 -7.04 -14.68 4.44
C ALA A 54 -7.41 -13.21 4.29
N VAL A 55 -6.51 -12.30 4.69
CA VAL A 55 -6.57 -10.86 4.40
C VAL A 55 -5.25 -10.43 3.82
N PHE A 56 -5.28 -9.47 2.90
CA PHE A 56 -4.07 -8.92 2.33
C PHE A 56 -3.70 -7.61 3.02
N LEU A 57 -2.41 -7.47 3.33
CA LEU A 57 -1.81 -6.23 3.80
C LEU A 57 -0.69 -5.86 2.82
N SER A 58 -0.76 -4.66 2.25
CA SER A 58 0.14 -4.25 1.18
C SER A 58 0.64 -2.82 1.37
N ASN A 59 1.90 -2.59 1.00
CA ASN A 59 2.50 -1.26 0.91
C ASN A 59 2.06 -0.49 -0.35
N ALA A 60 1.12 -1.02 -1.14
CA ALA A 60 0.64 -0.32 -2.33
C ALA A 60 0.04 1.05 -1.95
N PRO A 61 0.59 2.16 -2.46
CA PRO A 61 0.11 3.51 -2.12
C PRO A 61 -1.13 3.89 -2.95
N ARG A 62 -2.12 3.01 -3.00
CA ARG A 62 -3.36 3.13 -3.78
C ARG A 62 -4.56 2.85 -2.91
N ARG A 63 -5.73 3.32 -3.37
CA ARG A 63 -7.00 2.97 -2.74
C ARG A 63 -7.25 1.47 -2.85
N VAL A 64 -7.89 0.90 -1.84
CA VAL A 64 -8.15 -0.53 -1.75
C VAL A 64 -8.87 -1.08 -2.99
N GLN A 65 -9.80 -0.33 -3.59
CA GLN A 65 -10.50 -0.77 -4.80
C GLN A 65 -9.55 -0.98 -5.96
N ALA A 66 -8.59 -0.08 -6.17
CA ALA A 66 -7.58 -0.23 -7.23
C ALA A 66 -6.67 -1.46 -7.02
N VAL A 67 -6.42 -1.83 -5.77
CA VAL A 67 -5.68 -3.08 -5.45
C VAL A 67 -6.53 -4.30 -5.76
N ILE A 68 -7.83 -4.29 -5.40
CA ILE A 68 -8.77 -5.38 -5.70
C ILE A 68 -8.92 -5.57 -7.21
N ASP A 69 -9.07 -4.47 -7.96
CA ASP A 69 -9.21 -4.51 -9.42
C ASP A 69 -7.94 -5.09 -10.07
N HIS A 70 -6.77 -4.73 -9.55
CA HIS A 70 -5.50 -5.32 -10.02
C HIS A 70 -5.40 -6.81 -9.71
N LEU A 71 -5.76 -7.24 -8.50
CA LEU A 71 -5.80 -8.68 -8.15
C LEU A 71 -6.75 -9.46 -9.06
N THR A 72 -7.92 -8.88 -9.35
CA THR A 72 -8.89 -9.47 -10.28
C THR A 72 -8.32 -9.59 -11.69
N HIS A 73 -7.61 -8.55 -12.17
CA HIS A 73 -6.92 -8.58 -13.47
C HIS A 73 -5.84 -9.66 -13.52
N LEU A 74 -5.13 -9.89 -12.43
CA LEU A 74 -4.15 -10.97 -12.29
C LEU A 74 -4.79 -12.37 -12.16
N GLY A 75 -6.12 -12.46 -12.10
CA GLY A 75 -6.85 -13.73 -12.00
C GLY A 75 -6.93 -14.28 -10.57
N VAL A 76 -6.71 -13.47 -9.53
CA VAL A 76 -6.93 -13.86 -8.12
C VAL A 76 -8.42 -13.70 -7.80
N PRO A 77 -9.18 -14.78 -7.55
CA PRO A 77 -10.61 -14.70 -7.30
C PRO A 77 -10.93 -13.94 -6.01
N ARG A 78 -11.91 -13.02 -6.08
CA ARG A 78 -12.28 -12.16 -4.95
C ARG A 78 -12.80 -12.95 -3.74
N GLU A 79 -13.43 -14.06 -3.97
CA GLU A 79 -14.00 -14.95 -2.95
C GLU A 79 -12.97 -15.70 -2.12
N LEU A 80 -11.69 -15.72 -2.53
CA LEU A 80 -10.64 -16.45 -1.82
C LEU A 80 -10.00 -15.65 -0.68
N TYR A 81 -10.34 -14.37 -0.54
CA TYR A 81 -9.82 -13.52 0.53
C TYR A 81 -10.93 -12.62 1.12
N HIS A 82 -10.79 -12.32 2.41
CA HIS A 82 -11.82 -11.58 3.14
C HIS A 82 -11.74 -10.09 2.90
N ASP A 83 -10.52 -9.53 2.95
CA ASP A 83 -10.31 -8.09 2.81
C ASP A 83 -8.90 -7.78 2.33
N VAL A 84 -8.69 -6.51 1.97
CA VAL A 84 -7.41 -5.93 1.60
C VAL A 84 -7.24 -4.62 2.36
N LEU A 85 -6.09 -4.42 2.97
CA LEU A 85 -5.67 -3.12 3.47
C LEU A 85 -4.37 -2.72 2.77
N SER A 86 -4.39 -1.56 2.13
CA SER A 86 -3.21 -0.94 1.53
C SER A 86 -2.74 0.26 2.35
N SER A 87 -1.46 0.59 2.28
CA SER A 87 -0.92 1.80 2.91
C SER A 87 -1.60 3.08 2.39
N GLY A 88 -1.91 3.12 1.08
CA GLY A 88 -2.68 4.19 0.49
C GLY A 88 -4.08 4.33 1.09
N GLU A 89 -4.82 3.23 1.23
CA GLU A 89 -6.14 3.27 1.87
C GLU A 89 -6.05 3.70 3.34
N ALA A 90 -5.01 3.25 4.06
CA ALA A 90 -4.80 3.66 5.45
C ALA A 90 -4.54 5.17 5.56
N ALA A 91 -3.67 5.73 4.70
CA ALA A 91 -3.41 7.16 4.64
C ALA A 91 -4.67 7.95 4.26
N TRP A 92 -5.44 7.48 3.28
CA TRP A 92 -6.68 8.13 2.88
C TRP A 92 -7.72 8.12 4.00
N ARG A 93 -7.89 7.00 4.69
CA ARG A 93 -8.81 6.89 5.84
C ARG A 93 -8.38 7.82 6.97
N ALA A 94 -7.08 7.90 7.26
CA ALA A 94 -6.56 8.81 8.29
C ALA A 94 -6.94 10.28 7.96
N ILE A 95 -6.75 10.70 6.71
CA ILE A 95 -7.12 12.06 6.26
C ILE A 95 -8.64 12.28 6.32
N ARG A 96 -9.44 11.31 5.87
CA ARG A 96 -10.90 11.38 5.90
C ARG A 96 -11.43 11.50 7.31
N ASP A 97 -10.92 10.65 8.21
CA ASP A 97 -11.43 10.51 9.58
C ASP A 97 -10.75 11.49 10.56
N GLN A 98 -9.74 12.26 10.08
CA GLN A 98 -9.00 13.21 10.91
C GLN A 98 -8.42 12.52 12.17
N SER A 99 -7.74 11.38 11.96
CA SER A 99 -7.46 10.36 12.97
C SER A 99 -6.61 10.88 14.15
N ASP A 100 -5.71 11.84 13.90
CA ASP A 100 -4.81 12.38 14.90
C ASP A 100 -4.53 13.87 14.66
N GLU A 101 -3.75 14.49 15.56
CA GLU A 101 -3.46 15.92 15.53
C GLU A 101 -2.65 16.32 14.28
N PHE A 102 -1.67 15.50 13.88
CA PHE A 102 -0.87 15.77 12.68
C PHE A 102 -1.77 15.79 11.44
N VAL A 103 -2.59 14.76 11.26
CA VAL A 103 -3.50 14.67 10.11
C VAL A 103 -4.53 15.79 10.12
N ARG A 104 -5.05 16.19 11.28
CA ARG A 104 -5.95 17.37 11.41
C ARG A 104 -5.29 18.68 11.04
N SER A 105 -3.97 18.80 11.20
CA SER A 105 -3.22 20.00 10.81
C SER A 105 -3.02 20.13 9.30
N LEU A 106 -3.18 19.03 8.56
CA LEU A 106 -3.07 19.05 7.10
C LEU A 106 -4.31 19.69 6.49
N GLY A 107 -4.10 20.53 5.50
CA GLY A 107 -5.19 21.05 4.69
C GLY A 107 -5.64 20.03 3.63
N ARG A 108 -6.30 20.54 2.58
CA ARG A 108 -6.77 19.70 1.47
C ARG A 108 -5.94 19.82 0.20
N GLU A 109 -5.01 20.77 0.15
CA GLU A 109 -4.22 21.08 -1.03
C GLU A 109 -2.95 20.21 -1.02
N CYS A 110 -2.93 19.17 -1.84
CA CYS A 110 -1.92 18.13 -1.82
C CYS A 110 -0.96 18.22 -3.01
N LEU A 111 0.33 18.37 -2.74
CA LEU A 111 1.38 18.11 -3.71
C LEU A 111 1.60 16.60 -3.79
N HIS A 112 1.22 15.96 -4.90
CA HIS A 112 1.48 14.55 -5.10
C HIS A 112 2.84 14.31 -5.76
N ILE A 113 3.65 13.44 -5.15
CA ILE A 113 4.94 12.98 -5.69
C ILE A 113 4.85 11.46 -5.85
N GLY A 114 4.83 11.01 -7.09
CA GLY A 114 4.73 9.60 -7.45
C GLY A 114 4.13 9.37 -8.83
N PRO A 115 4.05 8.13 -9.27
CA PRO A 115 3.54 7.79 -10.59
C PRO A 115 2.02 8.03 -10.69
N ASP A 116 1.54 8.26 -11.91
CA ASP A 116 0.12 8.57 -12.17
C ASP A 116 -0.84 7.43 -11.77
N ARG A 117 -0.37 6.19 -11.76
CA ARG A 117 -1.17 5.04 -11.27
C ARG A 117 -1.62 5.16 -9.81
N ASP A 118 -0.95 6.01 -9.03
CA ASP A 118 -1.25 6.21 -7.60
C ASP A 118 -2.16 7.42 -7.35
N LEU A 119 -2.60 8.12 -8.41
CA LEU A 119 -3.53 9.24 -8.31
C LEU A 119 -4.91 8.86 -7.75
N THR A 120 -5.23 7.57 -7.68
CA THR A 120 -6.43 7.07 -6.97
C THR A 120 -6.50 7.57 -5.53
N MET A 121 -5.36 7.90 -4.92
CA MET A 121 -5.29 8.52 -3.60
C MET A 121 -5.97 9.88 -3.51
N LEU A 122 -6.09 10.59 -4.63
CA LEU A 122 -6.67 11.94 -4.69
C LEU A 122 -8.13 11.93 -5.16
N GLU A 123 -8.66 10.76 -5.50
CA GLU A 123 -10.04 10.62 -5.95
C GLU A 123 -11.06 10.81 -4.81
N GLY A 124 -12.29 11.15 -5.18
CA GLY A 124 -13.41 11.32 -4.23
C GLY A 124 -13.53 12.73 -3.64
N GLY A 125 -12.74 13.71 -4.09
CA GLY A 125 -12.91 15.13 -3.71
C GLY A 125 -12.51 15.49 -2.28
N LEU A 126 -11.87 14.57 -1.56
CA LEU A 126 -11.34 14.82 -0.22
C LEU A 126 -10.08 15.68 -0.26
N ILE A 127 -9.26 15.47 -1.29
CA ILE A 127 -7.93 16.06 -1.47
C ILE A 127 -7.88 16.73 -2.84
N ASN A 128 -7.39 17.97 -2.92
CA ASN A 128 -7.20 18.71 -4.16
C ASN A 128 -5.74 18.59 -4.60
N ARG A 129 -5.51 18.14 -5.82
CA ARG A 129 -4.16 18.03 -6.38
C ARG A 129 -3.56 19.41 -6.67
N ARG A 130 -2.30 19.57 -6.25
CA ARG A 130 -1.40 20.65 -6.67
C ARG A 130 -0.21 20.07 -7.43
N THR A 131 0.33 20.85 -8.36
CA THR A 131 1.49 20.48 -9.19
C THR A 131 2.79 21.10 -8.69
N THR A 132 2.70 22.04 -7.76
CA THR A 132 3.84 22.74 -7.15
C THR A 132 3.68 22.80 -5.64
N ALA A 133 4.78 23.04 -4.92
CA ALA A 133 4.75 23.25 -3.47
C ALA A 133 4.02 24.54 -3.08
N GLU A 134 3.99 25.53 -3.99
CA GLU A 134 3.27 26.79 -3.77
C GLU A 134 1.75 26.52 -3.72
N GLY A 135 1.13 26.93 -2.63
CA GLY A 135 -0.30 26.73 -2.39
C GLY A 135 -0.68 25.31 -1.96
N ALA A 136 0.27 24.38 -1.86
CA ALA A 136 0.04 23.10 -1.21
C ALA A 136 0.04 23.27 0.31
N SER A 137 -0.74 22.46 1.00
CA SER A 137 -0.80 22.40 2.45
C SER A 137 -0.08 21.16 3.02
N PHE A 138 0.12 20.16 2.19
CA PHE A 138 0.96 18.99 2.50
C PHE A 138 1.42 18.29 1.20
N ALA A 139 2.44 17.45 1.31
CA ALA A 139 2.84 16.55 0.23
C ALA A 139 2.42 15.11 0.54
N MET A 140 2.04 14.35 -0.50
CA MET A 140 1.84 12.91 -0.43
C MET A 140 2.84 12.23 -1.36
N ILE A 141 3.73 11.45 -0.77
CA ILE A 141 4.77 10.72 -1.49
C ILE A 141 4.31 9.27 -1.61
N THR A 142 4.09 8.81 -2.85
CA THR A 142 3.62 7.46 -3.14
C THR A 142 4.70 6.59 -3.78
N GLY A 143 5.82 7.18 -4.19
CA GLY A 143 6.95 6.47 -4.76
C GLY A 143 7.69 7.27 -5.83
N ALA A 144 8.66 6.63 -6.48
CA ALA A 144 9.34 7.19 -7.62
C ALA A 144 8.44 7.18 -8.87
N HIS A 145 8.63 8.14 -9.79
CA HIS A 145 7.87 8.20 -11.04
C HIS A 145 8.15 7.00 -11.96
N SER A 146 9.39 6.51 -11.93
CA SER A 146 9.82 5.31 -12.66
C SER A 146 10.89 4.56 -11.87
N ALA A 147 11.19 3.32 -12.30
CA ALA A 147 12.25 2.51 -11.70
C ALA A 147 13.67 3.11 -11.87
N ASP A 148 13.85 3.93 -12.91
CA ASP A 148 15.12 4.59 -13.21
C ASP A 148 15.29 5.95 -12.54
N SER A 149 14.26 6.42 -11.82
CA SER A 149 14.29 7.71 -11.12
C SER A 149 15.31 7.69 -10.00
N VAL A 150 16.08 8.77 -9.89
CA VAL A 150 17.05 8.99 -8.81
C VAL A 150 16.65 10.19 -7.96
N VAL A 151 17.17 10.30 -6.75
CA VAL A 151 16.85 11.41 -5.82
C VAL A 151 17.11 12.79 -6.46
N ALA A 152 18.12 12.90 -7.32
CA ALA A 152 18.44 14.15 -8.02
C ALA A 152 17.29 14.66 -8.90
N ASP A 153 16.44 13.77 -9.43
CA ASP A 153 15.29 14.16 -10.25
C ASP A 153 14.22 14.92 -9.43
N TYR A 154 14.23 14.74 -8.13
CA TYR A 154 13.29 15.36 -7.19
C TYR A 154 13.88 16.55 -6.44
N GLN A 155 15.18 16.88 -6.65
CA GLN A 155 15.87 17.88 -5.83
C GLN A 155 15.13 19.23 -5.80
N SER A 156 14.69 19.72 -6.94
CA SER A 156 13.98 21.00 -7.03
C SER A 156 12.69 21.01 -6.20
N ILE A 157 11.88 19.98 -6.33
CA ILE A 157 10.61 19.88 -5.60
C ILE A 157 10.83 19.69 -4.10
N LEU A 158 11.87 18.94 -3.71
CA LEU A 158 12.25 18.74 -2.31
C LEU A 158 12.76 20.05 -1.68
N ASP A 159 13.53 20.84 -2.43
CA ASP A 159 14.01 22.15 -1.99
C ASP A 159 12.84 23.13 -1.79
N ASP A 160 11.85 23.11 -2.68
CA ASP A 160 10.66 23.95 -2.57
C ASP A 160 9.78 23.52 -1.39
N MET A 161 9.60 22.23 -1.17
CA MET A 161 8.93 21.69 0.04
C MET A 161 9.64 22.14 1.31
N LYS A 162 10.97 22.04 1.34
CA LYS A 162 11.78 22.48 2.49
C LYS A 162 11.65 23.97 2.76
N LYS A 163 11.71 24.82 1.72
CA LYS A 163 11.54 26.28 1.84
C LYS A 163 10.16 26.64 2.39
N SER A 164 9.13 25.91 1.98
CA SER A 164 7.73 26.15 2.40
C SER A 164 7.42 25.51 3.75
N GLY A 165 8.32 24.70 4.33
CA GLY A 165 8.03 23.92 5.53
C GLY A 165 6.88 22.93 5.34
N LEU A 166 6.71 22.42 4.12
CA LEU A 166 5.56 21.60 3.76
C LEU A 166 5.60 20.24 4.44
N PRO A 167 4.61 19.89 5.29
CA PRO A 167 4.55 18.57 5.90
C PRO A 167 4.29 17.49 4.84
N ALA A 168 4.76 16.26 5.09
CA ALA A 168 4.61 15.17 4.13
C ALA A 168 4.09 13.89 4.77
N ILE A 169 3.26 13.17 4.01
CA ILE A 169 2.88 11.79 4.28
C ILE A 169 3.60 10.91 3.25
N CYS A 170 4.35 9.91 3.72
CA CYS A 170 4.89 8.86 2.89
C CYS A 170 3.91 7.68 2.93
N ALA A 171 3.25 7.40 1.80
CA ALA A 171 2.29 6.30 1.68
C ALA A 171 2.96 5.00 1.20
N ASN A 172 4.22 5.06 0.78
CA ASN A 172 5.04 3.90 0.43
C ASN A 172 6.46 4.09 0.99
N PRO A 173 6.77 3.55 2.18
CA PRO A 173 8.06 3.72 2.82
C PRO A 173 9.14 2.74 2.33
N ASP A 174 8.86 1.93 1.31
CA ASP A 174 9.83 1.00 0.74
C ASP A 174 10.98 1.76 0.06
N LEU A 175 12.19 1.29 0.29
CA LEU A 175 13.45 1.85 -0.23
C LEU A 175 13.93 1.08 -1.47
#